data_05cc369fd7e922bc6ee200a3363b6866
#
_entry.id   05cc369fd7e922bc6ee200a3363b6866
#
_cell.length_a   1.000
_cell.length_b   1.000
_cell.length_c   1.000
_cell.angle_alpha   90.00
_cell.angle_beta   90.00
_cell.angle_gamma   90.00
#
_symmetry.space_group_name_H-M   'P 1'
#
loop_
_entity.id
_entity.type
_entity.pdbx_description
1 polymer ?
#
loop_
_entity_poly.entity_id
_entity_poly.type
_entity_poly.pdbx_seq_one_letter_code
_entity_poly.pdbx_strand_id
1 'polypeptide(L)'
;MRQFVVLVGLPGSGKTAYQQKKSKWAVVSRDVIRQSIFGHTYEPAVEDAVERIFSTAVIEAAESSADTVCVDDLNLLRNERSAYVELARITGREPVAVVFPYDPVDELYRLVQHQLEELKASSTRLHVSAFPRDRFDAMLRCYQAVHPDEGFVRILKEDALPIVSGITAPEPVPRKERKRRQEKQHPIPLFAG
;
A
#
# COMPACT_ATOMS: atom_id res chain seq x y z
N MET A 1 -23.13 4.95 -17.51
CA MET A 1 -22.96 3.56 -17.13
C MET A 1 -22.27 3.54 -15.78
N ARG A 2 -22.80 2.85 -14.78
CA ARG A 2 -22.24 2.82 -13.41
C ARG A 2 -20.96 2.01 -13.39
N GLN A 3 -19.96 2.45 -12.65
CA GLN A 3 -18.62 1.82 -12.63
C GLN A 3 -18.26 1.31 -11.24
N PHE A 4 -17.49 0.24 -11.21
CA PHE A 4 -16.83 -0.27 -10.02
C PHE A 4 -15.31 -0.26 -10.28
N VAL A 5 -14.61 0.67 -9.66
CA VAL A 5 -13.18 0.92 -9.89
C VAL A 5 -12.36 0.25 -8.79
N VAL A 6 -11.37 -0.53 -9.19
CA VAL A 6 -10.41 -1.18 -8.30
C VAL A 6 -9.04 -0.56 -8.54
N LEU A 7 -8.48 0.12 -7.52
CA LEU A 7 -7.12 0.65 -7.59
C LEU A 7 -6.13 -0.48 -7.26
N VAL A 8 -5.11 -0.65 -8.10
CA VAL A 8 -4.12 -1.73 -7.93
C VAL A 8 -2.71 -1.16 -7.88
N GLY A 9 -1.99 -1.36 -6.78
CA GLY A 9 -0.62 -0.88 -6.65
C GLY A 9 -0.09 -0.95 -5.23
N LEU A 10 1.22 -0.90 -5.09
CA LEU A 10 1.91 -0.90 -3.80
C LEU A 10 1.63 0.37 -2.97
N PRO A 11 1.92 0.37 -1.66
CA PRO A 11 1.95 1.59 -0.87
C PRO A 11 2.90 2.62 -1.51
N GLY A 12 2.52 3.90 -1.53
CA GLY A 12 3.34 4.95 -2.15
C GLY A 12 3.22 5.06 -3.68
N SER A 13 2.42 4.20 -4.36
CA SER A 13 2.24 4.26 -5.83
C SER A 13 1.37 5.43 -6.31
N GLY A 14 0.71 6.15 -5.40
CA GLY A 14 -0.09 7.33 -5.74
C GLY A 14 -1.60 7.11 -5.84
N LYS A 15 -2.13 5.95 -5.43
CA LYS A 15 -3.56 5.62 -5.44
C LYS A 15 -4.41 6.69 -4.77
N THR A 16 -4.07 7.05 -3.55
CA THR A 16 -4.81 8.04 -2.75
C THR A 16 -4.82 9.42 -3.43
N ALA A 17 -3.68 9.87 -3.96
CA ALA A 17 -3.61 11.13 -4.70
C ALA A 17 -4.45 11.10 -5.99
N TYR A 18 -4.56 9.96 -6.63
CA TYR A 18 -5.39 9.77 -7.81
C TYR A 18 -6.88 9.87 -7.46
N GLN A 19 -7.33 9.11 -6.46
CA GLN A 19 -8.75 9.08 -6.10
C GLN A 19 -9.23 10.41 -5.50
N GLN A 20 -8.39 11.15 -4.78
CA GLN A 20 -8.72 12.48 -4.23
C GLN A 20 -9.10 13.51 -5.30
N LYS A 21 -8.60 13.35 -6.53
CA LYS A 21 -8.99 14.19 -7.69
C LYS A 21 -10.39 13.84 -8.22
N LYS A 22 -11.04 12.78 -7.72
CA LYS A 22 -12.31 12.25 -8.21
C LYS A 22 -13.44 12.52 -7.22
N SER A 23 -13.79 13.79 -7.02
CA SER A 23 -14.72 14.26 -5.97
C SER A 23 -16.15 13.66 -6.01
N LYS A 24 -16.53 13.02 -7.13
CA LYS A 24 -17.84 12.39 -7.30
C LYS A 24 -17.86 10.89 -7.05
N TRP A 25 -16.72 10.29 -6.74
CA TRP A 25 -16.64 8.87 -6.49
C TRP A 25 -17.05 8.52 -5.05
N ALA A 26 -17.79 7.44 -4.89
CA ALA A 26 -17.98 6.81 -3.60
C ALA A 26 -16.75 5.92 -3.32
N VAL A 27 -15.84 6.42 -2.49
CA VAL A 27 -14.57 5.74 -2.20
C VAL A 27 -14.68 4.97 -0.91
N VAL A 28 -14.31 3.69 -0.94
CA VAL A 28 -14.14 2.84 0.24
C VAL A 28 -12.65 2.56 0.40
N SER A 29 -12.07 3.01 1.51
CA SER A 29 -10.63 2.90 1.79
C SER A 29 -10.39 2.30 3.17
N ARG A 30 -9.52 1.27 3.25
CA ARG A 30 -9.12 0.68 4.53
C ARG A 30 -8.38 1.68 5.41
N ASP A 31 -7.53 2.50 4.82
CA ASP A 31 -6.75 3.48 5.58
C ASP A 31 -7.66 4.56 6.19
N VAL A 32 -8.69 4.99 5.46
CA VAL A 32 -9.70 5.92 5.98
C VAL A 32 -10.49 5.29 7.13
N ILE A 33 -10.85 4.01 7.02
CA ILE A 33 -11.55 3.28 8.10
C ILE A 33 -10.66 3.18 9.33
N ARG A 34 -9.40 2.77 9.19
CA ARG A 34 -8.43 2.71 10.30
C ARG A 34 -8.31 4.06 11.00
N GLN A 35 -8.06 5.10 10.22
CA GLN A 35 -7.87 6.44 10.77
C GLN A 35 -9.13 6.96 11.45
N SER A 36 -10.31 6.79 10.86
CA SER A 36 -11.56 7.37 11.36
C SER A 36 -12.07 6.67 12.61
N ILE A 37 -11.87 5.35 12.74
CA ILE A 37 -12.45 4.55 13.83
C ILE A 37 -11.43 4.29 14.92
N PHE A 38 -10.17 4.03 14.57
CA PHE A 38 -9.14 3.62 15.50
C PHE A 38 -8.04 4.67 15.73
N GLY A 39 -8.03 5.75 14.94
CA GLY A 39 -7.08 6.86 15.11
C GLY A 39 -5.64 6.56 14.67
N HIS A 40 -5.41 5.46 13.96
CA HIS A 40 -4.09 5.05 13.49
C HIS A 40 -4.15 4.35 12.12
N THR A 41 -3.01 4.31 11.43
CA THR A 41 -2.92 3.78 10.06
C THR A 41 -2.86 2.26 9.99
N TYR A 42 -2.26 1.58 10.98
CA TYR A 42 -2.19 0.13 11.04
C TYR A 42 -1.88 -0.39 12.45
N GLU A 43 -2.69 -1.32 12.91
CA GLU A 43 -2.45 -2.08 14.13
C GLU A 43 -3.04 -3.50 13.97
N PRO A 44 -2.22 -4.56 14.17
CA PRO A 44 -2.68 -5.94 13.98
C PRO A 44 -3.93 -6.30 14.78
N ALA A 45 -4.08 -5.76 15.99
CA ALA A 45 -5.20 -6.08 16.87
C ALA A 45 -6.57 -5.63 16.36
N VAL A 46 -6.62 -4.65 15.44
CA VAL A 46 -7.88 -4.11 14.91
C VAL A 46 -8.15 -4.52 13.46
N GLU A 47 -7.22 -5.18 12.80
CA GLU A 47 -7.33 -5.49 11.36
C GLU A 47 -8.54 -6.37 11.03
N ASP A 48 -8.91 -7.32 11.88
CA ASP A 48 -10.13 -8.12 11.68
C ASP A 48 -11.41 -7.27 11.73
N ALA A 49 -11.44 -6.24 12.57
CA ALA A 49 -12.55 -5.31 12.62
C ALA A 49 -12.56 -4.39 11.39
N VAL A 50 -11.40 -3.90 10.97
CA VAL A 50 -11.24 -3.11 9.73
C VAL A 50 -11.72 -3.92 8.53
N GLU A 51 -11.34 -5.19 8.44
CA GLU A 51 -11.76 -6.07 7.34
C GLU A 51 -13.28 -6.21 7.25
N ARG A 52 -13.94 -6.48 8.38
CA ARG A 52 -15.41 -6.62 8.41
C ARG A 52 -16.12 -5.32 8.00
N ILE A 53 -15.65 -4.18 8.52
CA ILE A 53 -16.23 -2.87 8.19
C ILE A 53 -16.00 -2.54 6.72
N PHE A 54 -14.78 -2.78 6.23
CA PHE A 54 -14.40 -2.53 4.84
C PHE A 54 -15.25 -3.37 3.88
N SER A 55 -15.34 -4.70 4.10
CA SER A 55 -16.11 -5.59 3.25
C SER A 55 -17.60 -5.21 3.22
N THR A 56 -18.18 -4.85 4.38
CA THR A 56 -19.57 -4.36 4.44
C THR A 56 -19.72 -3.05 3.65
N ALA A 57 -18.82 -2.09 3.86
CA ALA A 57 -18.87 -0.80 3.16
C ALA A 57 -18.72 -0.94 1.64
N VAL A 58 -17.91 -1.88 1.17
CA VAL A 58 -17.75 -2.17 -0.27
C VAL A 58 -19.04 -2.70 -0.87
N ILE A 59 -19.74 -3.62 -0.19
CA ILE A 59 -21.01 -4.18 -0.63
C ILE A 59 -22.09 -3.07 -0.68
N GLU A 60 -22.25 -2.32 0.39
CA GLU A 60 -23.20 -1.22 0.49
C GLU A 60 -22.95 -0.14 -0.58
N ALA A 61 -21.69 0.20 -0.81
CA ALA A 61 -21.32 1.13 -1.87
C ALA A 61 -21.66 0.56 -3.25
N ALA A 62 -21.41 -0.72 -3.49
CA ALA A 62 -21.71 -1.37 -4.76
C ALA A 62 -23.21 -1.39 -5.07
N GLU A 63 -24.07 -1.54 -4.08
CA GLU A 63 -25.53 -1.52 -4.20
C GLU A 63 -26.12 -0.09 -4.25
N SER A 64 -25.35 0.92 -3.84
CA SER A 64 -25.79 2.31 -3.78
C SER A 64 -26.14 2.90 -5.17
N SER A 65 -26.73 4.09 -5.18
CA SER A 65 -27.02 4.85 -6.39
C SER A 65 -25.82 5.63 -6.98
N ALA A 66 -24.64 5.55 -6.36
CA ALA A 66 -23.45 6.25 -6.82
C ALA A 66 -23.08 5.83 -8.26
N ASP A 67 -22.72 6.78 -9.11
CA ASP A 67 -22.30 6.48 -10.48
C ASP A 67 -20.98 5.69 -10.52
N THR A 68 -20.06 6.01 -9.64
CA THR A 68 -18.76 5.34 -9.54
C THR A 68 -18.45 4.98 -8.09
N VAL A 69 -18.22 3.70 -7.85
CA VAL A 69 -17.68 3.16 -6.60
C VAL A 69 -16.21 2.86 -6.79
N CYS A 70 -15.39 3.20 -5.83
CA CYS A 70 -13.94 2.98 -5.89
C CYS A 70 -13.47 2.24 -4.63
N VAL A 71 -12.77 1.14 -4.84
CA VAL A 71 -12.07 0.39 -3.80
C VAL A 71 -10.62 0.87 -3.77
N ASP A 72 -10.27 1.63 -2.71
CA ASP A 72 -8.92 2.12 -2.46
C ASP A 72 -8.24 1.25 -1.41
N ASP A 73 -7.60 0.22 -1.91
CA ASP A 73 -6.71 -0.68 -1.17
C ASP A 73 -5.55 -1.10 -2.08
N LEU A 74 -4.70 -2.01 -1.63
CA LEU A 74 -3.56 -2.50 -2.42
C LEU A 74 -3.99 -3.36 -3.60
N ASN A 75 -4.96 -4.26 -3.38
CA ASN A 75 -5.56 -5.16 -4.37
C ASN A 75 -4.51 -5.95 -5.19
N LEU A 76 -3.48 -6.44 -4.50
CA LEU A 76 -2.32 -7.05 -5.14
C LEU A 76 -2.59 -8.47 -5.64
N LEU A 77 -3.52 -9.17 -5.01
CA LEU A 77 -3.83 -10.56 -5.34
C LEU A 77 -4.97 -10.65 -6.36
N ARG A 78 -4.83 -11.58 -7.30
CA ARG A 78 -5.85 -11.84 -8.33
C ARG A 78 -7.17 -12.30 -7.72
N ASN A 79 -7.14 -13.12 -6.68
CA ASN A 79 -8.36 -13.60 -6.02
C ASN A 79 -9.15 -12.46 -5.34
N GLU A 80 -8.48 -11.47 -4.73
CA GLU A 80 -9.14 -10.28 -4.19
C GLU A 80 -9.86 -9.52 -5.31
N ARG A 81 -9.17 -9.26 -6.41
CA ARG A 81 -9.72 -8.55 -7.57
C ARG A 81 -10.87 -9.31 -8.22
N SER A 82 -10.82 -10.66 -8.26
CA SER A 82 -11.88 -11.49 -8.81
C SER A 82 -13.19 -11.34 -8.02
N ALA A 83 -13.12 -11.22 -6.70
CA ALA A 83 -14.30 -10.96 -5.86
C ALA A 83 -14.95 -9.61 -6.19
N TYR A 84 -14.17 -8.56 -6.45
CA TYR A 84 -14.70 -7.26 -6.85
C TYR A 84 -15.27 -7.24 -8.27
N VAL A 85 -14.67 -7.99 -9.20
CA VAL A 85 -15.24 -8.15 -10.54
C VAL A 85 -16.60 -8.81 -10.48
N GLU A 86 -16.74 -9.86 -9.66
CA GLU A 86 -18.01 -10.55 -9.49
C GLU A 86 -19.05 -9.66 -8.81
N LEU A 87 -18.70 -8.95 -7.73
CA LEU A 87 -19.57 -8.00 -7.07
C LEU A 87 -20.06 -6.89 -8.03
N ALA A 88 -19.15 -6.36 -8.84
CA ALA A 88 -19.50 -5.37 -9.85
C ALA A 88 -20.57 -5.90 -10.83
N ARG A 89 -20.42 -7.13 -11.32
CA ARG A 89 -21.37 -7.78 -12.24
C ARG A 89 -22.74 -7.99 -11.59
N ILE A 90 -22.75 -8.52 -10.38
CA ILE A 90 -24.01 -8.76 -9.63
C ILE A 90 -24.76 -7.46 -9.41
N THR A 91 -24.06 -6.36 -9.13
CA THR A 91 -24.67 -5.04 -8.90
C THR A 91 -24.88 -4.21 -10.17
N GLY A 92 -24.67 -4.80 -11.35
CA GLY A 92 -24.88 -4.16 -12.66
C GLY A 92 -23.93 -2.98 -12.91
N ARG A 93 -22.69 -3.08 -12.44
CA ARG A 93 -21.62 -2.11 -12.64
C ARG A 93 -20.55 -2.65 -13.57
N GLU A 94 -19.89 -1.78 -14.31
CA GLU A 94 -18.72 -2.15 -15.10
C GLU A 94 -17.48 -2.22 -14.21
N PRO A 95 -16.82 -3.39 -14.09
CA PRO A 95 -15.55 -3.50 -13.36
C PRO A 95 -14.42 -2.86 -14.15
N VAL A 96 -13.71 -1.93 -13.53
CA VAL A 96 -12.58 -1.19 -14.10
C VAL A 96 -11.38 -1.32 -13.16
N ALA A 97 -10.23 -1.76 -13.66
CA ALA A 97 -8.97 -1.69 -12.91
C ALA A 97 -8.21 -0.40 -13.27
N VAL A 98 -7.67 0.27 -12.26
CA VAL A 98 -6.69 1.33 -12.41
C VAL A 98 -5.39 0.84 -11.81
N VAL A 99 -4.41 0.58 -12.67
CA VAL A 99 -3.15 -0.06 -12.30
C VAL A 99 -2.06 1.00 -12.24
N PHE A 100 -1.45 1.12 -11.08
CA PHE A 100 -0.33 2.01 -10.83
C PHE A 100 1.00 1.31 -11.18
N PRO A 101 2.04 2.06 -11.52
CA PRO A 101 3.34 1.50 -11.81
C PRO A 101 3.84 0.63 -10.67
N TYR A 102 4.54 -0.44 -11.03
CA TYR A 102 5.24 -1.28 -10.07
C TYR A 102 6.72 -0.87 -10.06
N ASP A 103 7.06 0.07 -9.19
CA ASP A 103 8.42 0.50 -8.93
C ASP A 103 8.71 0.51 -7.43
N PRO A 104 9.14 -0.65 -6.88
CA PRO A 104 9.32 -0.82 -5.44
C PRO A 104 10.29 0.15 -4.79
N VAL A 105 11.30 0.62 -5.52
CA VAL A 105 12.32 1.54 -4.99
C VAL A 105 11.73 2.92 -4.80
N ASP A 106 11.09 3.45 -5.84
CA ASP A 106 10.47 4.76 -5.82
C ASP A 106 9.26 4.81 -4.87
N GLU A 107 8.49 3.73 -4.81
CA GLU A 107 7.34 3.61 -3.92
C GLU A 107 7.76 3.59 -2.45
N LEU A 108 8.78 2.82 -2.11
CA LEU A 108 9.35 2.82 -0.76
C LEU A 108 9.92 4.19 -0.39
N TYR A 109 10.61 4.85 -1.32
CA TYR A 109 11.15 6.18 -1.12
C TYR A 109 10.03 7.20 -0.80
N ARG A 110 8.95 7.23 -1.61
CA ARG A 110 7.80 8.11 -1.37
C ARG A 110 7.12 7.83 -0.04
N LEU A 111 6.99 6.56 0.34
CA LEU A 111 6.41 6.16 1.61
C LEU A 111 7.23 6.70 2.80
N VAL A 112 8.55 6.57 2.74
CA VAL A 112 9.46 7.11 3.77
C VAL A 112 9.41 8.63 3.83
N GLN A 113 9.37 9.32 2.69
CA GLN A 113 9.24 10.78 2.64
C GLN A 113 7.94 11.26 3.27
N HIS A 114 6.82 10.63 2.95
CA HIS A 114 5.52 10.96 3.54
C HIS A 114 5.55 10.79 5.08
N GLN A 115 6.12 9.71 5.57
CA GLN A 115 6.26 9.48 7.01
C GLN A 115 7.14 10.54 7.70
N LEU A 116 8.21 10.99 7.04
CA LEU A 116 9.07 12.05 7.55
C LEU A 116 8.36 13.41 7.58
N GLU A 117 7.51 13.70 6.61
CA GLU A 117 6.70 14.92 6.58
C GLU A 117 5.63 14.91 7.68
N GLU A 118 4.97 13.80 7.89
CA GLU A 118 4.01 13.64 9.00
C GLU A 118 4.68 13.82 10.36
N LEU A 119 5.90 13.29 10.54
CA LEU A 119 6.71 13.50 11.74
C LEU A 119 7.05 14.97 11.99
N LYS A 120 7.42 15.70 10.93
CA LYS A 120 7.73 17.13 11.03
C LYS A 120 6.51 17.97 11.36
N ALA A 121 5.34 17.60 10.84
CA ALA A 121 4.07 18.30 11.05
C ALA A 121 3.49 18.05 12.46
N SER A 122 3.87 16.96 13.10
CA SER A 122 3.37 16.58 14.40
C SER A 122 4.25 17.11 15.53
N SER A 123 3.66 17.94 16.40
CA SER A 123 4.29 18.43 17.63
C SER A 123 4.29 17.41 18.77
N THR A 124 3.60 16.30 18.61
CA THR A 124 3.49 15.21 19.58
C THR A 124 4.46 14.11 19.20
N ARG A 125 5.08 13.44 20.19
CA ARG A 125 5.83 12.20 19.97
C ARG A 125 4.87 11.14 19.43
N LEU A 126 4.64 11.17 18.13
CA LEU A 126 3.90 10.11 17.48
C LEU A 126 4.72 8.83 17.55
N HIS A 127 4.06 7.77 17.95
CA HIS A 127 4.47 6.44 17.54
C HIS A 127 4.37 6.41 16.00
N VAL A 128 5.47 6.75 15.35
CA VAL A 128 5.64 6.40 13.96
C VAL A 128 5.72 4.89 13.98
N SER A 129 4.64 4.24 13.66
CA SER A 129 4.73 2.87 13.21
C SER A 129 5.45 2.92 11.89
N ALA A 130 6.78 2.88 11.95
CA ALA A 130 7.59 2.69 10.76
C ALA A 130 6.96 1.54 10.01
N PHE A 131 6.60 1.77 8.75
CA PHE A 131 6.00 0.70 7.94
C PHE A 131 7.00 -0.46 7.95
N PRO A 132 6.69 -1.62 8.52
CA PRO A 132 7.67 -2.66 8.75
C PRO A 132 8.21 -3.13 7.39
N ARG A 133 9.53 -3.15 7.23
CA ARG A 133 10.18 -3.61 6.00
C ARG A 133 9.69 -5.00 5.59
N ASP A 134 9.54 -5.90 6.56
CA ASP A 134 9.09 -7.27 6.33
C ASP A 134 7.68 -7.31 5.71
N ARG A 135 6.84 -6.33 6.04
CA ARG A 135 5.52 -6.19 5.46
C ARG A 135 5.58 -5.72 4.01
N PHE A 136 6.44 -4.75 3.71
CA PHE A 136 6.65 -4.30 2.33
C PHE A 136 7.20 -5.44 1.46
N ASP A 137 8.20 -6.16 1.96
CA ASP A 137 8.76 -7.34 1.29
C ASP A 137 7.70 -8.44 1.08
N ALA A 138 6.77 -8.63 2.02
CA ALA A 138 5.66 -9.55 1.86
C ALA A 138 4.71 -9.09 0.75
N MET A 139 4.39 -7.79 0.67
CA MET A 139 3.55 -7.22 -0.40
C MET A 139 4.20 -7.39 -1.77
N LEU A 140 5.53 -7.21 -1.89
CA LEU A 140 6.25 -7.44 -3.13
C LEU A 140 6.11 -8.89 -3.61
N ARG A 141 6.21 -9.86 -2.68
CA ARG A 141 6.04 -11.28 -3.01
C ARG A 141 4.62 -11.65 -3.40
N CYS A 142 3.63 -10.91 -2.90
CA CYS A 142 2.21 -11.16 -3.19
C CYS A 142 1.74 -10.46 -4.46
N TYR A 143 2.51 -9.53 -5.03
CA TYR A 143 2.06 -8.77 -6.19
C TYR A 143 1.84 -9.68 -7.40
N GLN A 144 0.65 -9.61 -7.94
CA GLN A 144 0.23 -10.29 -9.16
C GLN A 144 -0.24 -9.24 -10.16
N ALA A 145 0.48 -9.11 -11.27
CA ALA A 145 0.11 -8.16 -12.33
C ALA A 145 -1.34 -8.39 -12.79
N VAL A 146 -2.06 -7.31 -13.07
CA VAL A 146 -3.42 -7.40 -13.60
C VAL A 146 -3.39 -7.92 -15.02
N HIS A 147 -4.17 -8.97 -15.28
CA HIS A 147 -4.22 -9.62 -16.57
C HIS A 147 -5.58 -9.39 -17.26
N PRO A 148 -5.62 -9.28 -18.61
CA PRO A 148 -6.88 -9.07 -19.36
C PRO A 148 -7.97 -10.11 -19.11
N ASP A 149 -7.61 -11.34 -18.71
CA ASP A 149 -8.54 -12.44 -18.43
C ASP A 149 -9.18 -12.41 -17.05
N GLU A 150 -8.87 -11.40 -16.21
CA GLU A 150 -9.48 -11.24 -14.89
C GLU A 150 -10.94 -10.77 -14.96
N GLY A 151 -11.40 -10.34 -16.13
CA GLY A 151 -12.79 -9.98 -16.37
C GLY A 151 -13.11 -8.50 -16.15
N PHE A 152 -12.13 -7.65 -16.00
CA PHE A 152 -12.30 -6.20 -16.07
C PHE A 152 -12.71 -5.79 -17.50
N VAL A 153 -13.68 -4.89 -17.60
CA VAL A 153 -14.09 -4.30 -18.89
C VAL A 153 -13.01 -3.36 -19.41
N ARG A 154 -12.30 -2.68 -18.49
CA ARG A 154 -11.18 -1.78 -18.82
C ARG A 154 -10.08 -1.93 -17.79
N ILE A 155 -8.84 -1.89 -18.28
CA ILE A 155 -7.64 -1.81 -17.48
C ILE A 155 -6.91 -0.53 -17.87
N LEU A 156 -6.94 0.45 -16.98
CA LEU A 156 -6.28 1.75 -17.14
C LEU A 156 -4.91 1.66 -16.46
N LYS A 157 -3.89 2.18 -17.11
CA LYS A 157 -2.55 2.27 -16.52
C LYS A 157 -2.26 3.74 -16.24
N GLU A 158 -1.89 4.03 -15.00
CA GLU A 158 -1.47 5.37 -14.59
C GLU A 158 0.05 5.50 -14.71
N ASP A 159 0.50 6.72 -14.97
CA ASP A 159 1.92 7.04 -15.00
C ASP A 159 2.47 7.15 -13.56
N ALA A 160 3.77 6.91 -13.40
CA ALA A 160 4.45 7.13 -12.15
C ALA A 160 4.31 8.58 -11.71
N LEU A 161 3.98 8.81 -10.43
CA LEU A 161 4.03 10.16 -9.88
C LEU A 161 5.47 10.70 -10.00
N PRO A 162 5.66 11.95 -10.42
CA PRO A 162 6.99 12.54 -10.43
C PRO A 162 7.57 12.50 -9.02
N ILE A 163 8.82 12.06 -8.91
CA ILE A 163 9.58 12.22 -7.67
C ILE A 163 9.76 13.72 -7.50
N VAL A 164 9.20 14.29 -6.44
CA VAL A 164 9.47 15.68 -6.10
C VAL A 164 10.93 15.74 -5.69
N SER A 165 11.79 16.08 -6.64
CA SER A 165 13.22 16.21 -6.47
C SER A 165 13.53 17.46 -5.63
N GLY A 166 13.45 17.29 -4.31
CA GLY A 166 13.92 18.29 -3.34
C GLY A 166 15.08 17.80 -2.49
N ILE A 167 15.47 16.53 -2.65
CA ILE A 167 16.62 15.96 -1.95
C ILE A 167 17.44 15.23 -3.03
N THR A 168 18.57 15.85 -3.40
CA THR A 168 19.65 15.11 -4.07
C THR A 168 19.94 13.86 -3.23
N ALA A 169 19.89 12.70 -3.87
CA ALA A 169 20.28 11.45 -3.21
C ALA A 169 21.62 11.70 -2.49
N PRO A 170 21.74 11.35 -1.20
CA PRO A 170 23.00 11.49 -0.52
C PRO A 170 24.04 10.72 -1.33
N GLU A 171 25.17 11.38 -1.63
CA GLU A 171 26.26 10.69 -2.32
C GLU A 171 26.54 9.36 -1.62
N PRO A 172 26.76 8.28 -2.37
CA PRO A 172 27.03 6.98 -1.77
C PRO A 172 28.21 7.13 -0.83
N VAL A 173 27.96 6.93 0.46
CA VAL A 173 29.01 6.98 1.49
C VAL A 173 30.09 5.98 1.07
N PRO A 174 31.34 6.42 0.82
CA PRO A 174 32.41 5.52 0.39
C PRO A 174 32.52 4.40 1.42
N ARG A 175 32.39 3.17 0.97
CA ARG A 175 32.59 1.98 1.81
C ARG A 175 34.00 2.08 2.39
N LYS A 176 34.12 2.52 3.65
CA LYS A 176 35.37 2.36 4.37
C LYS A 176 35.65 0.89 4.38
N GLU A 177 36.77 0.48 3.74
CA GLU A 177 37.30 -0.87 3.81
C GLU A 177 37.34 -1.28 5.29
N ARG A 178 36.48 -2.23 5.64
CA ARG A 178 36.58 -2.88 6.95
C ARG A 178 37.93 -3.61 6.99
N LYS A 179 38.94 -2.97 7.58
CA LYS A 179 40.16 -3.67 7.98
C LYS A 179 39.72 -4.89 8.79
N ARG A 180 39.98 -6.07 8.27
CA ARG A 180 39.79 -7.33 8.97
C ARG A 180 40.56 -7.23 10.28
N ARG A 181 39.89 -7.05 11.39
CA ARG A 181 40.43 -7.33 12.71
C ARG A 181 40.67 -8.83 12.73
N GLN A 182 41.93 -9.23 12.72
CA GLN A 182 42.34 -10.59 13.09
C GLN A 182 41.91 -10.79 14.54
N GLU A 183 40.88 -11.58 14.74
CA GLU A 183 40.52 -12.09 16.07
C GLU A 183 41.71 -12.96 16.56
N LYS A 184 42.41 -12.45 17.56
CA LYS A 184 43.32 -13.27 18.35
C LYS A 184 42.45 -14.29 19.09
N GLN A 185 42.55 -15.54 18.66
CA GLN A 185 41.98 -16.66 19.38
C GLN A 185 42.67 -16.75 20.74
N HIS A 186 41.94 -16.44 21.80
CA HIS A 186 42.33 -16.82 23.15
C HIS A 186 42.02 -18.30 23.36
N PRO A 187 42.94 -19.12 23.80
CA PRO A 187 42.67 -20.52 24.14
C PRO A 187 41.76 -20.58 25.37
N ILE A 188 40.67 -21.35 25.25
CA ILE A 188 39.80 -21.68 26.36
C ILE A 188 40.54 -22.60 27.32
N PRO A 189 40.64 -22.33 28.63
CA PRO A 189 41.23 -23.26 29.55
C PRO A 189 40.32 -24.47 29.74
N LEU A 190 40.82 -25.66 29.45
CA LEU A 190 40.23 -26.94 29.81
C LEU A 190 40.23 -27.06 31.34
N PHE A 191 39.05 -27.15 31.92
CA PHE A 191 38.91 -27.58 33.32
C PHE A 191 39.21 -29.05 33.42
N ALA A 192 40.33 -29.38 34.11
CA ALA A 192 40.59 -30.70 34.68
C ALA A 192 40.09 -30.72 36.09
N GLY A 193 39.38 -31.79 36.49
CA GLY A 193 38.99 -32.08 37.84
C GLY A 193 37.60 -32.72 37.92
#